data_8676c5c529106c506540ece2760a280b
#
_entry.id   8676c5c529106c506540ece2760a280b
#
_cell.length_a   1.000
_cell.length_b   1.000
_cell.length_c   1.000
_cell.angle_alpha   90.00
_cell.angle_beta   90.00
_cell.angle_gamma   90.00
#
_symmetry.space_group_name_H-M   'P 1'
#
loop_
_entity.id
_entity.type
_entity.pdbx_description
1 polymer ?
#
loop_
_entity_poly.entity_id
_entity_poly.type
_entity_poly.pdbx_seq_one_letter_code
_entity_poly.pdbx_strand_id
1 'polypeptide(L)'
;DSVVRNDQAFSLFSSFTLGYYREAMIVLWALLVENKHFSSAVVNSPMFSVLFADILFFVFQGKQNGTLASVVHLCGVILLLLSESEDFACALNKKSPQTLPFDLTGVIPGTSTLTDVLILLMSSLFCEVTEYDPLLEMFLIVLSNSSSGLQGLSFTSASKLIALIGRLSRSKFLVQSPRNSFLLTVALDIIDNVLQSSLANNPSFVYVALENEKLFRRIAEMTPRSILDSAVAIPRPKDGYEPEPAPQLPPFATEQWYQKLLSSMCVKHIVDIIQALLKETQSICQGEAEDQDRLMDFLKSVEYPSEIPLVSHQMRKYEHGLQSAQWVVA
;
A
#
# COMPACT_ATOMS: atom_id res chain seq x y z
N ASP A 1 35.22 -25.32 -19.85
CA ASP A 1 34.11 -26.12 -19.29
C ASP A 1 33.39 -25.28 -18.24
N SER A 2 32.51 -24.42 -18.73
CA SER A 2 31.63 -23.57 -17.91
C SER A 2 30.42 -24.40 -17.49
N VAL A 3 30.40 -24.84 -16.26
CA VAL A 3 29.20 -25.33 -15.61
C VAL A 3 28.29 -24.12 -15.39
N VAL A 4 27.41 -23.88 -16.36
CA VAL A 4 26.24 -23.05 -16.18
C VAL A 4 25.37 -23.77 -15.15
N ARG A 5 25.53 -23.43 -13.87
CA ARG A 5 24.54 -23.77 -12.85
C ARG A 5 23.26 -23.06 -13.21
N ASN A 6 22.35 -23.82 -13.71
CA ASN A 6 20.96 -23.49 -13.91
C ASN A 6 20.33 -23.36 -12.51
N ASP A 7 20.57 -22.25 -11.81
CA ASP A 7 19.79 -21.82 -10.63
C ASP A 7 18.44 -21.27 -11.14
N GLN A 8 17.67 -22.13 -11.79
CA GLN A 8 16.25 -21.92 -11.94
C GLN A 8 15.68 -22.03 -10.52
N ALA A 9 15.59 -20.88 -9.84
CA ALA A 9 14.79 -20.76 -8.66
C ALA A 9 13.39 -21.27 -9.02
N PHE A 10 12.96 -22.32 -8.35
CA PHE A 10 11.67 -22.94 -8.54
C PHE A 10 10.58 -21.93 -8.21
N SER A 11 10.07 -21.21 -9.20
CA SER A 11 8.74 -20.65 -9.11
C SER A 11 7.77 -21.82 -9.03
N LEU A 12 6.92 -21.86 -8.02
CA LEU A 12 5.93 -22.94 -7.85
C LEU A 12 4.98 -23.02 -9.05
N PHE A 13 4.84 -21.95 -9.80
CA PHE A 13 3.92 -21.83 -10.92
C PHE A 13 4.59 -21.58 -12.27
N SER A 14 5.83 -21.07 -12.34
CA SER A 14 6.50 -20.76 -13.61
C SER A 14 7.18 -21.96 -14.28
N SER A 15 7.48 -23.03 -13.53
CA SER A 15 7.95 -24.29 -14.13
C SER A 15 6.82 -25.12 -14.75
N PHE A 16 5.60 -24.71 -14.53
CA PHE A 16 4.47 -25.24 -15.22
C PHE A 16 4.23 -24.45 -16.51
N THR A 17 4.52 -24.97 -17.65
CA THR A 17 3.97 -24.64 -18.97
C THR A 17 2.48 -25.07 -19.00
N LEU A 18 1.54 -24.33 -18.79
CA LEU A 18 0.62 -24.15 -17.69
C LEU A 18 -0.76 -23.94 -18.18
N GLY A 19 -1.43 -25.03 -18.31
CA GLY A 19 -2.86 -25.09 -18.31
C GLY A 19 -3.55 -25.01 -16.92
N TYR A 20 -2.82 -25.19 -15.80
CA TYR A 20 -3.43 -25.49 -14.48
C TYR A 20 -3.18 -24.47 -13.36
N TYR A 21 -2.58 -23.30 -13.64
CA TYR A 21 -2.30 -22.29 -12.59
C TYR A 21 -3.58 -21.72 -11.97
N ARG A 22 -4.65 -21.58 -12.76
CA ARG A 22 -5.95 -21.11 -12.29
C ARG A 22 -6.56 -22.08 -11.28
N GLU A 23 -6.55 -23.37 -11.60
CA GLU A 23 -7.02 -24.44 -10.74
C GLU A 23 -6.21 -24.50 -9.43
N ALA A 24 -4.90 -24.38 -9.52
CA ALA A 24 -4.04 -24.35 -8.34
C ALA A 24 -4.34 -23.17 -7.43
N MET A 25 -4.58 -21.95 -7.99
CA MET A 25 -5.00 -20.79 -7.23
C MET A 25 -6.38 -20.96 -6.60
N ILE A 26 -7.33 -21.61 -7.30
CA ILE A 26 -8.65 -21.93 -6.76
C ILE A 26 -8.53 -22.91 -5.57
N VAL A 27 -7.71 -23.95 -5.69
CA VAL A 27 -7.44 -24.88 -4.60
C VAL A 27 -6.81 -24.17 -3.40
N LEU A 28 -5.80 -23.34 -3.64
CA LEU A 28 -5.15 -22.53 -2.60
C LEU A 28 -6.18 -21.64 -1.87
N TRP A 29 -7.00 -20.93 -2.62
CA TRP A 29 -8.08 -20.12 -2.07
C TRP A 29 -9.05 -20.92 -1.23
N ALA A 30 -9.53 -22.07 -1.75
CA ALA A 30 -10.45 -22.93 -1.02
C ALA A 30 -9.86 -23.43 0.31
N LEU A 31 -8.58 -23.83 0.31
CA LEU A 31 -7.90 -24.28 1.52
C LEU A 31 -7.73 -23.12 2.54
N LEU A 32 -7.45 -21.90 2.09
CA LEU A 32 -7.36 -20.73 2.97
C LEU A 32 -8.69 -20.34 3.59
N VAL A 33 -9.80 -20.48 2.84
CA VAL A 33 -11.15 -20.19 3.33
C VAL A 33 -11.60 -21.22 4.37
N GLU A 34 -11.40 -22.51 4.06
CA GLU A 34 -11.94 -23.63 4.86
C GLU A 34 -11.08 -23.91 6.10
N ASN A 35 -9.80 -23.52 6.10
CA ASN A 35 -8.89 -23.89 7.18
C ASN A 35 -7.99 -22.70 7.62
N LYS A 36 -8.36 -22.07 8.72
CA LYS A 36 -7.60 -20.94 9.30
C LYS A 36 -6.15 -21.30 9.67
N HIS A 37 -5.89 -22.54 10.10
CA HIS A 37 -4.54 -22.99 10.41
C HIS A 37 -3.67 -23.14 9.13
N PHE A 38 -4.30 -23.33 7.98
CA PHE A 38 -3.61 -23.43 6.71
C PHE A 38 -2.95 -22.11 6.32
N SER A 39 -3.60 -20.96 6.60
CA SER A 39 -3.00 -19.63 6.36
C SER A 39 -1.69 -19.47 7.11
N SER A 40 -1.66 -19.76 8.42
CA SER A 40 -0.41 -19.69 9.21
C SER A 40 0.63 -20.69 8.71
N ALA A 41 0.25 -21.90 8.33
CA ALA A 41 1.18 -22.89 7.78
C ALA A 41 1.81 -22.41 6.45
N VAL A 42 1.04 -21.78 5.56
CA VAL A 42 1.53 -21.22 4.29
C VAL A 42 2.49 -20.08 4.54
N VAL A 43 2.12 -19.14 5.42
CA VAL A 43 2.91 -17.93 5.73
C VAL A 43 4.26 -18.30 6.38
N ASN A 44 4.28 -19.33 7.24
CA ASN A 44 5.49 -19.82 7.91
C ASN A 44 6.31 -20.78 7.05
N SER A 45 5.82 -21.17 5.86
CA SER A 45 6.56 -22.05 4.96
C SER A 45 7.87 -21.41 4.47
N PRO A 46 8.95 -22.18 4.33
CA PRO A 46 10.17 -21.72 3.67
C PRO A 46 9.93 -21.27 2.21
N MET A 47 8.89 -21.79 1.57
CA MET A 47 8.52 -21.47 0.19
C MET A 47 7.63 -20.22 0.06
N PHE A 48 7.26 -19.57 1.19
CA PHE A 48 6.35 -18.44 1.17
C PHE A 48 6.82 -17.31 0.26
N SER A 49 8.12 -16.96 0.30
CA SER A 49 8.67 -15.87 -0.52
C SER A 49 8.53 -16.14 -2.02
N VAL A 50 8.65 -17.39 -2.43
CA VAL A 50 8.48 -17.82 -3.84
C VAL A 50 7.00 -17.77 -4.22
N LEU A 51 6.13 -18.36 -3.40
CA LEU A 51 4.67 -18.32 -3.60
C LEU A 51 4.16 -16.88 -3.71
N PHE A 52 4.63 -16.00 -2.81
CA PHE A 52 4.24 -14.60 -2.81
C PHE A 52 4.68 -13.88 -4.09
N ALA A 53 5.91 -14.11 -4.54
CA ALA A 53 6.42 -13.56 -5.80
C ALA A 53 5.62 -14.07 -7.02
N ASP A 54 5.22 -15.35 -7.03
CA ASP A 54 4.39 -15.92 -8.08
C ASP A 54 2.98 -15.32 -8.11
N ILE A 55 2.35 -15.12 -6.94
CA ILE A 55 1.05 -14.42 -6.85
C ILE A 55 1.16 -13.02 -7.43
N LEU A 56 2.20 -12.26 -7.06
CA LEU A 56 2.43 -10.92 -7.59
C LEU A 56 2.72 -10.92 -9.09
N PHE A 57 3.39 -11.96 -9.62
CA PHE A 57 3.61 -12.13 -11.04
C PHE A 57 2.28 -12.25 -11.83
N PHE A 58 1.35 -13.06 -11.35
CA PHE A 58 0.03 -13.17 -12.00
C PHE A 58 -0.75 -11.86 -11.98
N VAL A 59 -0.64 -11.09 -10.89
CA VAL A 59 -1.21 -9.75 -10.84
C VAL A 59 -0.58 -8.83 -11.88
N PHE A 60 0.75 -8.81 -11.97
CA PHE A 60 1.49 -7.99 -12.92
C PHE A 60 1.12 -8.33 -14.38
N GLN A 61 1.18 -9.61 -14.73
CA GLN A 61 0.82 -10.10 -16.06
C GLN A 61 -0.64 -9.84 -16.43
N GLY A 62 -1.54 -10.09 -15.48
CA GLY A 62 -2.98 -9.94 -15.71
C GLY A 62 -3.40 -8.48 -15.92
N LYS A 63 -2.78 -7.54 -15.22
CA LYS A 63 -3.02 -6.11 -15.43
C LYS A 63 -2.47 -5.62 -16.78
N GLN A 64 -1.35 -6.16 -17.25
CA GLN A 64 -0.79 -5.79 -18.55
C GLN A 64 -1.62 -6.32 -19.71
N ASN A 65 -2.09 -7.56 -19.60
CA ASN A 65 -2.74 -8.26 -20.72
C ASN A 65 -4.27 -8.12 -20.75
N GLY A 66 -4.90 -7.66 -19.66
CA GLY A 66 -6.36 -7.49 -19.54
C GLY A 66 -7.19 -8.79 -19.62
N THR A 67 -6.56 -9.93 -19.97
CA THR A 67 -7.24 -11.22 -20.22
C THR A 67 -7.40 -12.08 -18.97
N LEU A 68 -6.71 -11.74 -17.87
CA LEU A 68 -6.65 -12.53 -16.63
C LEU A 68 -7.36 -11.85 -15.45
N ALA A 69 -8.39 -11.04 -15.71
CA ALA A 69 -9.05 -10.26 -14.66
C ALA A 69 -9.54 -11.12 -13.47
N SER A 70 -10.09 -12.30 -13.73
CA SER A 70 -10.53 -13.24 -12.68
C SER A 70 -9.37 -13.77 -11.85
N VAL A 71 -8.22 -14.06 -12.46
CA VAL A 71 -7.01 -14.52 -11.77
C VAL A 71 -6.42 -13.40 -10.93
N VAL A 72 -6.35 -12.17 -11.46
CA VAL A 72 -5.90 -10.98 -10.72
C VAL A 72 -6.74 -10.76 -9.48
N HIS A 73 -8.07 -10.85 -9.62
CA HIS A 73 -8.99 -10.72 -8.48
C HIS A 73 -8.75 -11.84 -7.45
N LEU A 74 -8.63 -13.10 -7.90
CA LEU A 74 -8.36 -14.24 -7.04
C LEU A 74 -7.03 -14.08 -6.28
N CYS A 75 -5.97 -13.61 -6.94
CA CYS A 75 -4.70 -13.28 -6.30
C CYS A 75 -4.87 -12.22 -5.20
N GLY A 76 -5.63 -11.16 -5.46
CA GLY A 76 -5.95 -10.14 -4.46
C GLY A 76 -6.68 -10.72 -3.25
N VAL A 77 -7.67 -11.59 -3.47
CA VAL A 77 -8.40 -12.29 -2.38
C VAL A 77 -7.49 -13.22 -1.59
N ILE A 78 -6.60 -13.98 -2.26
CA ILE A 78 -5.62 -14.85 -1.58
C ILE A 78 -4.71 -14.01 -0.68
N LEU A 79 -4.20 -12.87 -1.16
CA LEU A 79 -3.36 -11.96 -0.35
C LEU A 79 -4.13 -11.40 0.86
N LEU A 80 -5.41 -11.05 0.69
CA LEU A 80 -6.26 -10.61 1.80
C LEU A 80 -6.40 -11.70 2.87
N LEU A 81 -6.72 -12.94 2.48
CA LEU A 81 -6.84 -14.07 3.40
C LEU A 81 -5.53 -14.38 4.13
N LEU A 82 -4.40 -14.30 3.42
CA LEU A 82 -3.08 -14.48 4.03
C LEU A 82 -2.76 -13.35 5.03
N SER A 83 -3.20 -12.11 4.73
CA SER A 83 -2.96 -10.94 5.59
C SER A 83 -3.74 -10.96 6.91
N GLU A 84 -4.70 -11.86 7.06
CA GLU A 84 -5.41 -12.09 8.34
C GLU A 84 -4.56 -12.91 9.34
N SER A 85 -3.45 -13.50 8.89
CA SER A 85 -2.52 -14.21 9.78
C SER A 85 -1.62 -13.23 10.52
N GLU A 86 -1.47 -13.40 11.84
CA GLU A 86 -0.58 -12.60 12.68
C GLU A 86 0.89 -12.68 12.22
N ASP A 87 1.30 -13.81 11.64
CA ASP A 87 2.65 -14.06 11.15
C ASP A 87 2.94 -13.37 9.81
N PHE A 88 1.92 -12.87 9.12
CA PHE A 88 2.06 -12.37 7.75
C PHE A 88 2.97 -11.15 7.66
N ALA A 89 2.89 -10.22 8.60
CA ALA A 89 3.77 -9.06 8.65
C ALA A 89 5.26 -9.48 8.78
N CYS A 90 5.55 -10.44 9.66
CA CYS A 90 6.90 -11.00 9.79
C CYS A 90 7.36 -11.68 8.50
N ALA A 91 6.46 -12.37 7.80
CA ALA A 91 6.78 -13.00 6.52
C ALA A 91 7.08 -11.98 5.42
N LEU A 92 6.37 -10.85 5.39
CA LEU A 92 6.62 -9.75 4.45
C LEU A 92 7.97 -9.05 4.66
N ASN A 93 8.54 -9.11 5.87
CA ASN A 93 9.87 -8.57 6.17
C ASN A 93 11.01 -9.47 5.62
N LYS A 94 10.70 -10.71 5.19
CA LYS A 94 11.69 -11.59 4.56
C LYS A 94 12.19 -10.98 3.25
N LYS A 95 13.42 -11.35 2.87
CA LYS A 95 13.98 -10.94 1.58
C LYS A 95 13.27 -11.62 0.43
N SER A 96 13.16 -10.90 -0.68
CA SER A 96 12.64 -11.44 -1.94
C SER A 96 13.53 -12.57 -2.44
N PRO A 97 13.00 -13.50 -3.27
CA PRO A 97 13.82 -14.50 -3.97
C PRO A 97 14.97 -13.85 -4.75
N GLN A 98 16.06 -14.60 -4.97
CA GLN A 98 17.22 -14.17 -5.77
C GLN A 98 16.84 -13.87 -7.23
N THR A 99 15.80 -14.54 -7.71
CA THR A 99 15.22 -14.30 -9.04
C THR A 99 13.73 -14.00 -8.86
N LEU A 100 13.27 -12.91 -9.47
CA LEU A 100 11.85 -12.59 -9.55
C LEU A 100 11.35 -12.92 -10.96
N PRO A 101 10.11 -13.41 -11.10
CA PRO A 101 9.55 -13.77 -12.41
C PRO A 101 9.16 -12.54 -13.26
N PHE A 102 9.44 -11.33 -12.79
CA PHE A 102 9.13 -10.06 -13.45
C PHE A 102 10.13 -8.98 -13.04
N ASP A 103 10.38 -8.04 -13.94
CA ASP A 103 11.21 -6.87 -13.67
C ASP A 103 10.38 -5.74 -13.07
N LEU A 104 10.86 -5.20 -11.96
CA LEU A 104 10.21 -4.10 -11.26
C LEU A 104 11.24 -3.07 -10.85
N THR A 105 11.08 -1.84 -11.35
CA THR A 105 12.00 -0.74 -11.06
C THR A 105 12.07 -0.45 -9.55
N GLY A 106 13.28 -0.45 -9.02
CA GLY A 106 13.56 -0.18 -7.61
C GLY A 106 13.59 -1.44 -6.72
N VAL A 107 13.25 -2.61 -7.25
CA VAL A 107 13.47 -3.90 -6.57
C VAL A 107 14.85 -4.44 -6.90
N ILE A 108 15.59 -4.87 -5.88
CA ILE A 108 16.83 -5.62 -6.02
C ILE A 108 16.57 -7.01 -5.48
N PRO A 109 16.49 -8.04 -6.38
CA PRO A 109 16.23 -9.41 -5.98
C PRO A 109 17.22 -9.90 -4.91
N GLY A 110 16.75 -10.65 -3.94
CA GLY A 110 17.54 -11.14 -2.81
C GLY A 110 17.88 -10.11 -1.72
N THR A 111 17.64 -8.82 -1.96
CA THR A 111 17.93 -7.76 -0.97
C THR A 111 16.71 -6.98 -0.53
N SER A 112 15.82 -6.63 -1.46
CA SER A 112 14.53 -5.98 -1.15
C SER A 112 13.65 -6.92 -0.32
N THR A 113 12.85 -6.35 0.58
CA THR A 113 11.85 -7.11 1.34
C THR A 113 10.65 -7.48 0.44
N LEU A 114 9.85 -8.46 0.84
CA LEU A 114 8.59 -8.76 0.13
C LEU A 114 7.61 -7.58 0.21
N THR A 115 7.66 -6.80 1.30
CA THR A 115 6.91 -5.54 1.42
C THR A 115 7.34 -4.54 0.35
N ASP A 116 8.64 -4.38 0.11
CA ASP A 116 9.13 -3.50 -0.96
C ASP A 116 8.61 -3.94 -2.32
N VAL A 117 8.65 -5.24 -2.62
CA VAL A 117 8.13 -5.79 -3.87
C VAL A 117 6.64 -5.46 -4.03
N LEU A 118 5.84 -5.65 -2.98
CA LEU A 118 4.40 -5.35 -3.00
C LEU A 118 4.13 -3.86 -3.24
N ILE A 119 4.78 -2.97 -2.50
CA ILE A 119 4.59 -1.52 -2.62
C ILE A 119 5.03 -1.01 -4.00
N LEU A 120 6.16 -1.49 -4.50
CA LEU A 120 6.68 -1.06 -5.79
C LEU A 120 5.83 -1.59 -6.94
N LEU A 121 5.33 -2.84 -6.84
CA LEU A 121 4.36 -3.37 -7.80
C LEU A 121 3.06 -2.54 -7.78
N MET A 122 2.49 -2.29 -6.61
CA MET A 122 1.30 -1.44 -6.46
C MET A 122 1.54 -0.05 -7.08
N SER A 123 2.69 0.58 -6.80
CA SER A 123 3.03 1.87 -7.39
C SER A 123 3.19 1.85 -8.91
N SER A 124 3.69 0.74 -9.48
CA SER A 124 3.82 0.55 -10.92
C SER A 124 2.46 0.39 -11.60
N LEU A 125 1.57 -0.40 -10.99
CA LEU A 125 0.22 -0.67 -11.54
C LEU A 125 -0.73 0.53 -11.42
N PHE A 126 -0.53 1.36 -10.39
CA PHE A 126 -1.40 2.50 -10.06
C PHE A 126 -0.61 3.82 -10.09
N CYS A 127 0.25 3.98 -11.08
CA CYS A 127 1.02 5.23 -11.26
C CYS A 127 0.10 6.45 -11.51
N GLU A 128 -1.03 6.25 -12.16
CA GLU A 128 -2.08 7.25 -12.35
C GLU A 128 -3.42 6.72 -11.81
N VAL A 129 -3.73 7.09 -10.57
CA VAL A 129 -5.03 6.75 -9.96
C VAL A 129 -6.04 7.83 -10.35
N THR A 130 -6.89 7.52 -11.33
CA THR A 130 -7.95 8.41 -11.81
C THR A 130 -9.32 8.02 -11.32
N GLU A 131 -9.54 6.74 -11.02
CA GLU A 131 -10.81 6.17 -10.58
C GLU A 131 -10.59 5.07 -9.53
N TYR A 132 -11.68 4.61 -8.93
CA TYR A 132 -11.65 3.48 -7.99
C TYR A 132 -11.24 2.19 -8.69
N ASP A 133 -10.30 1.46 -8.09
CA ASP A 133 -9.86 0.13 -8.52
C ASP A 133 -9.93 -0.85 -7.34
N PRO A 134 -10.72 -1.94 -7.44
CA PRO A 134 -10.84 -2.95 -6.37
C PRO A 134 -9.51 -3.60 -5.98
N LEU A 135 -8.59 -3.78 -6.93
CA LEU A 135 -7.29 -4.38 -6.65
C LEU A 135 -6.42 -3.44 -5.80
N LEU A 136 -6.48 -2.13 -6.05
CA LEU A 136 -5.80 -1.14 -5.21
C LEU A 136 -6.35 -1.19 -3.77
N GLU A 137 -7.67 -1.30 -3.61
CA GLU A 137 -8.30 -1.47 -2.30
C GLU A 137 -7.75 -2.72 -1.59
N MET A 138 -7.72 -3.88 -2.27
CA MET A 138 -7.19 -5.12 -1.71
C MET A 138 -5.73 -4.96 -1.25
N PHE A 139 -4.87 -4.36 -2.06
CA PHE A 139 -3.46 -4.15 -1.72
C PHE A 139 -3.28 -3.21 -0.53
N LEU A 140 -4.06 -2.13 -0.47
CA LEU A 140 -4.03 -1.23 0.67
C LEU A 140 -4.50 -1.93 1.96
N ILE A 141 -5.53 -2.78 1.89
CA ILE A 141 -5.99 -3.55 3.05
C ILE A 141 -4.90 -4.56 3.49
N VAL A 142 -4.27 -5.27 2.56
CA VAL A 142 -3.15 -6.19 2.86
C VAL A 142 -2.01 -5.48 3.58
N LEU A 143 -1.61 -4.31 3.08
CA LEU A 143 -0.58 -3.49 3.72
C LEU A 143 -1.05 -2.95 5.08
N SER A 144 -2.30 -2.51 5.21
CA SER A 144 -2.86 -2.02 6.47
C SER A 144 -2.89 -3.09 7.55
N ASN A 145 -3.29 -4.32 7.20
CA ASN A 145 -3.30 -5.45 8.14
C ASN A 145 -1.90 -5.82 8.63
N SER A 146 -0.86 -5.56 7.83
CA SER A 146 0.52 -5.90 8.14
C SER A 146 1.31 -4.74 8.75
N SER A 147 0.80 -3.51 8.66
CA SER A 147 1.58 -2.27 8.85
C SER A 147 2.21 -2.12 10.23
N SER A 148 1.59 -2.65 11.28
CA SER A 148 2.14 -2.60 12.65
C SER A 148 3.41 -3.45 12.83
N GLY A 149 3.63 -4.45 11.98
CA GLY A 149 4.78 -5.36 12.04
C GLY A 149 5.80 -5.17 10.92
N LEU A 150 5.60 -4.20 10.01
CA LEU A 150 6.52 -3.96 8.89
C LEU A 150 7.86 -3.40 9.37
N GLN A 151 8.95 -3.92 8.80
CA GLN A 151 10.31 -3.51 9.12
C GLN A 151 11.18 -3.41 7.86
N GLY A 152 12.13 -2.48 7.89
CA GLY A 152 13.14 -2.35 6.85
C GLY A 152 12.60 -1.86 5.51
N LEU A 153 11.56 -1.02 5.52
CA LEU A 153 11.04 -0.37 4.32
C LEU A 153 12.14 0.46 3.65
N SER A 154 12.35 0.24 2.36
CA SER A 154 13.31 0.99 1.58
C SER A 154 12.84 2.44 1.36
N PHE A 155 13.79 3.34 1.16
CA PHE A 155 13.51 4.74 0.81
C PHE A 155 12.60 4.85 -0.43
N THR A 156 12.84 4.01 -1.43
CA THR A 156 12.04 4.00 -2.67
C THR A 156 10.60 3.59 -2.39
N SER A 157 10.38 2.53 -1.62
CA SER A 157 9.03 2.05 -1.26
C SER A 157 8.29 3.09 -0.41
N ALA A 158 8.96 3.68 0.58
CA ALA A 158 8.41 4.75 1.39
C ALA A 158 7.97 5.96 0.54
N SER A 159 8.83 6.43 -0.37
CA SER A 159 8.54 7.54 -1.27
C SER A 159 7.35 7.23 -2.19
N LYS A 160 7.26 6.01 -2.72
CA LYS A 160 6.16 5.59 -3.59
C LYS A 160 4.84 5.48 -2.84
N LEU A 161 4.86 4.99 -1.60
CA LEU A 161 3.66 4.91 -0.76
C LEU A 161 3.14 6.31 -0.40
N ILE A 162 4.01 7.22 0.02
CA ILE A 162 3.63 8.61 0.32
C ILE A 162 3.14 9.35 -0.94
N ALA A 163 3.78 9.12 -2.10
CA ALA A 163 3.32 9.68 -3.37
C ALA A 163 1.93 9.16 -3.77
N LEU A 164 1.60 7.90 -3.45
CA LEU A 164 0.25 7.35 -3.64
C LEU A 164 -0.77 8.10 -2.77
N ILE A 165 -0.47 8.36 -1.50
CA ILE A 165 -1.35 9.16 -0.61
C ILE A 165 -1.58 10.55 -1.19
N GLY A 166 -0.54 11.19 -1.73
CA GLY A 166 -0.67 12.48 -2.41
C GLY A 166 -1.64 12.45 -3.60
N ARG A 167 -1.75 11.32 -4.31
CA ARG A 167 -2.71 11.12 -5.40
C ARG A 167 -4.12 10.85 -4.88
N LEU A 168 -4.27 9.97 -3.89
CA LEU A 168 -5.55 9.62 -3.27
C LEU A 168 -6.20 10.82 -2.55
N SER A 169 -5.39 11.77 -2.08
CA SER A 169 -5.88 12.99 -1.40
C SER A 169 -6.33 14.10 -2.36
N ARG A 170 -6.27 13.90 -3.68
CA ARG A 170 -6.75 14.91 -4.64
C ARG A 170 -8.27 15.04 -4.58
N SER A 171 -8.77 16.26 -4.48
CA SER A 171 -10.21 16.54 -4.40
C SER A 171 -11.00 15.91 -5.55
N LYS A 172 -10.49 15.98 -6.78
CA LYS A 172 -11.12 15.35 -7.95
C LYS A 172 -11.28 13.85 -7.78
N PHE A 173 -10.29 13.16 -7.21
CA PHE A 173 -10.37 11.73 -6.96
C PHE A 173 -11.38 11.41 -5.85
N LEU A 174 -11.36 12.16 -4.75
CA LEU A 174 -12.25 11.93 -3.60
C LEU A 174 -13.73 12.05 -3.97
N VAL A 175 -14.10 12.98 -4.86
CA VAL A 175 -15.51 13.22 -5.24
C VAL A 175 -16.02 12.29 -6.34
N GLN A 176 -15.20 11.46 -6.96
CA GLN A 176 -15.65 10.55 -8.02
C GLN A 176 -16.45 9.35 -7.51
N SER A 177 -16.08 8.83 -6.32
CA SER A 177 -16.73 7.68 -5.71
C SER A 177 -16.68 7.75 -4.20
N PRO A 178 -17.75 7.35 -3.48
CA PRO A 178 -17.71 7.23 -2.02
C PRO A 178 -16.58 6.30 -1.52
N ARG A 179 -16.20 5.30 -2.33
CA ARG A 179 -15.12 4.35 -2.00
C ARG A 179 -13.73 4.97 -2.09
N ASN A 180 -13.54 6.04 -2.86
CA ASN A 180 -12.23 6.70 -2.97
C ASN A 180 -11.78 7.29 -1.62
N SER A 181 -12.70 7.77 -0.81
CA SER A 181 -12.40 8.23 0.54
C SER A 181 -11.92 7.11 1.46
N PHE A 182 -12.47 5.90 1.30
CA PHE A 182 -12.02 4.73 2.04
C PHE A 182 -10.57 4.37 1.69
N LEU A 183 -10.18 4.43 0.40
CA LEU A 183 -8.80 4.18 -0.03
C LEU A 183 -7.81 5.14 0.66
N LEU A 184 -8.15 6.43 0.73
CA LEU A 184 -7.32 7.41 1.43
C LEU A 184 -7.22 7.10 2.93
N THR A 185 -8.33 6.75 3.58
CA THR A 185 -8.35 6.40 5.01
C THR A 185 -7.45 5.19 5.27
N VAL A 186 -7.59 4.11 4.49
CA VAL A 186 -6.76 2.91 4.64
C VAL A 186 -5.26 3.23 4.41
N ALA A 187 -4.96 4.06 3.41
CA ALA A 187 -3.57 4.45 3.14
C ALA A 187 -2.97 5.28 4.28
N LEU A 188 -3.75 6.15 4.93
CA LEU A 188 -3.31 6.89 6.12
C LEU A 188 -3.13 5.98 7.34
N ASP A 189 -4.01 4.98 7.52
CA ASP A 189 -3.87 4.00 8.60
C ASP A 189 -2.56 3.20 8.49
N ILE A 190 -2.10 2.90 7.26
CA ILE A 190 -0.79 2.26 7.05
C ILE A 190 0.34 3.14 7.59
N ILE A 191 0.34 4.44 7.25
CA ILE A 191 1.36 5.38 7.71
C ILE A 191 1.35 5.47 9.23
N ASP A 192 0.17 5.66 9.79
CA ASP A 192 -0.03 5.82 11.22
C ASP A 192 0.45 4.60 12.01
N ASN A 193 0.08 3.39 11.56
CA ASN A 193 0.52 2.14 12.17
C ASN A 193 2.05 1.98 12.15
N VAL A 194 2.70 2.28 11.02
CA VAL A 194 4.16 2.18 10.91
C VAL A 194 4.83 3.20 11.85
N LEU A 195 4.31 4.43 11.91
CA LEU A 195 4.83 5.47 12.80
C LEU A 195 4.62 5.14 14.29
N GLN A 196 3.54 4.46 14.65
CA GLN A 196 3.30 4.09 16.04
C GLN A 196 4.09 2.86 16.50
N SER A 197 4.20 1.85 15.64
CA SER A 197 4.65 0.52 16.06
C SER A 197 6.09 0.19 15.69
N SER A 198 6.68 0.89 14.72
CA SER A 198 7.92 0.44 14.08
C SER A 198 8.86 1.58 13.68
N LEU A 199 8.84 2.71 14.38
CA LEU A 199 9.67 3.88 14.06
C LEU A 199 11.14 3.51 13.84
N ALA A 200 11.82 3.00 14.86
CA ALA A 200 13.24 2.67 14.83
C ALA A 200 13.59 1.59 13.79
N ASN A 201 12.64 0.72 13.46
CA ASN A 201 12.82 -0.34 12.47
C ASN A 201 12.63 0.13 11.02
N ASN A 202 12.13 1.37 10.82
CA ASN A 202 11.84 1.95 9.51
C ASN A 202 12.42 3.36 9.34
N PRO A 203 13.72 3.59 9.59
CA PRO A 203 14.31 4.93 9.58
C PRO A 203 14.15 5.63 8.22
N SER A 204 14.27 4.91 7.10
CA SER A 204 14.06 5.47 5.75
C SER A 204 12.62 5.93 5.54
N PHE A 205 11.65 5.18 6.07
CA PHE A 205 10.24 5.55 5.99
C PHE A 205 9.94 6.80 6.82
N VAL A 206 10.45 6.84 8.05
CA VAL A 206 10.29 8.01 8.93
C VAL A 206 10.91 9.25 8.28
N TYR A 207 12.13 9.12 7.74
CA TYR A 207 12.78 10.21 7.01
C TYR A 207 11.90 10.76 5.88
N VAL A 208 11.36 9.89 5.02
CA VAL A 208 10.48 10.31 3.92
C VAL A 208 9.18 10.95 4.45
N ALA A 209 8.64 10.46 5.56
CA ALA A 209 7.46 11.05 6.18
C ALA A 209 7.74 12.48 6.70
N LEU A 210 8.89 12.70 7.35
CA LEU A 210 9.33 14.02 7.80
C LEU A 210 9.49 15.00 6.62
N GLU A 211 10.12 14.58 5.52
CA GLU A 211 10.29 15.41 4.33
C GLU A 211 8.94 15.79 3.68
N ASN A 212 7.93 14.96 3.86
CA ASN A 212 6.59 15.16 3.30
C ASN A 212 5.57 15.72 4.32
N GLU A 213 6.02 16.32 5.41
CA GLU A 213 5.16 16.93 6.44
C GLU A 213 4.08 17.85 5.83
N LYS A 214 4.44 18.66 4.86
CA LYS A 214 3.51 19.56 4.16
C LYS A 214 2.33 18.85 3.50
N LEU A 215 2.54 17.63 3.00
CA LEU A 215 1.46 16.82 2.43
C LEU A 215 0.45 16.44 3.51
N PHE A 216 0.92 15.90 4.64
CA PHE A 216 0.05 15.47 5.74
C PHE A 216 -0.68 16.64 6.37
N ARG A 217 0.01 17.77 6.58
CA ARG A 217 -0.62 19.03 7.06
C ARG A 217 -1.71 19.50 6.11
N ARG A 218 -1.47 19.53 4.80
CA ARG A 218 -2.48 19.89 3.81
C ARG A 218 -3.70 18.97 3.89
N ILE A 219 -3.52 17.66 4.11
CA ILE A 219 -4.63 16.72 4.24
C ILE A 219 -5.38 16.96 5.57
N ALA A 220 -4.67 17.25 6.66
CA ALA A 220 -5.27 17.56 7.96
C ALA A 220 -6.08 18.88 7.96
N GLU A 221 -5.67 19.83 7.13
CA GLU A 221 -6.31 21.14 6.96
C GLU A 221 -7.44 21.15 5.92
N MET A 222 -7.71 20.02 5.26
CA MET A 222 -8.82 19.91 4.32
C MET A 222 -10.15 20.25 5.01
N THR A 223 -10.94 21.09 4.34
CA THR A 223 -12.31 21.40 4.75
C THR A 223 -13.29 20.94 3.69
N PRO A 224 -14.56 20.69 4.02
CA PRO A 224 -15.58 20.39 3.04
C PRO A 224 -15.57 21.37 1.87
N ARG A 225 -15.48 22.65 2.19
CA ARG A 225 -15.45 23.73 1.19
C ARG A 225 -14.21 23.68 0.29
N SER A 226 -13.02 23.47 0.86
CA SER A 226 -11.77 23.41 0.07
C SER A 226 -11.75 22.23 -0.90
N ILE A 227 -12.36 21.10 -0.52
CA ILE A 227 -12.47 19.93 -1.39
C ILE A 227 -13.45 20.21 -2.53
N LEU A 228 -14.61 20.79 -2.22
CA LEU A 228 -15.63 21.16 -3.22
C LEU A 228 -15.10 22.19 -4.21
N ASP A 229 -14.53 23.29 -3.73
CA ASP A 229 -14.00 24.37 -4.58
C ASP A 229 -12.88 23.84 -5.50
N SER A 230 -12.01 22.97 -4.98
CA SER A 230 -10.94 22.37 -5.77
C SER A 230 -11.42 21.32 -6.78
N ALA A 231 -12.51 20.61 -6.48
CA ALA A 231 -13.08 19.62 -7.39
C ALA A 231 -13.81 20.27 -8.58
N VAL A 232 -14.42 21.46 -8.34
CA VAL A 232 -15.19 22.23 -9.34
C VAL A 232 -14.30 23.24 -10.08
N ALA A 233 -13.06 23.47 -9.66
CA ALA A 233 -12.16 24.41 -10.29
C ALA A 233 -11.98 24.11 -11.80
N ILE A 234 -12.63 24.93 -12.63
CA ILE A 234 -12.55 24.85 -14.09
C ILE A 234 -11.15 25.35 -14.50
N PRO A 235 -10.42 24.62 -15.37
CA PRO A 235 -9.21 25.17 -15.99
C PRO A 235 -9.59 26.50 -16.67
N ARG A 236 -8.80 27.56 -16.48
CA ARG A 236 -9.04 28.84 -17.18
C ARG A 236 -9.17 28.56 -18.67
N PRO A 237 -10.23 29.04 -19.35
CA PRO A 237 -10.39 28.82 -20.78
C PRO A 237 -9.15 29.38 -21.48
N LYS A 238 -8.57 28.59 -22.39
CA LYS A 238 -7.63 29.12 -23.38
C LYS A 238 -8.46 30.03 -24.29
N ASP A 239 -7.96 31.22 -24.60
CA ASP A 239 -8.65 32.21 -25.41
C ASP A 239 -9.32 31.57 -26.63
N GLY A 240 -10.64 31.73 -26.73
CA GLY A 240 -11.46 31.30 -27.88
C GLY A 240 -12.34 30.04 -27.68
N TYR A 241 -12.35 29.41 -26.51
CA TYR A 241 -13.25 28.28 -26.19
C TYR A 241 -14.39 28.73 -25.26
N GLU A 242 -15.63 28.36 -25.57
CA GLU A 242 -16.75 28.48 -24.64
C GLU A 242 -16.45 27.65 -23.38
N PRO A 243 -16.68 28.18 -22.16
CA PRO A 243 -16.44 27.43 -20.92
C PRO A 243 -17.38 26.22 -20.89
N GLU A 244 -16.79 25.03 -20.73
CA GLU A 244 -17.59 23.84 -20.42
C GLU A 244 -18.42 24.07 -19.16
N PRO A 245 -19.68 23.57 -19.09
CA PRO A 245 -20.48 23.71 -17.89
C PRO A 245 -19.74 23.17 -16.67
N ALA A 246 -19.80 23.91 -15.58
CA ALA A 246 -19.13 23.51 -14.35
C ALA A 246 -19.51 22.06 -13.99
N PRO A 247 -18.52 21.17 -13.69
CA PRO A 247 -18.80 19.80 -13.34
C PRO A 247 -19.72 19.76 -12.11
N GLN A 248 -20.88 19.10 -12.26
CA GLN A 248 -21.80 18.93 -11.16
C GLN A 248 -21.21 17.93 -10.16
N LEU A 249 -21.27 18.26 -8.89
CA LEU A 249 -20.88 17.35 -7.83
C LEU A 249 -21.83 16.16 -7.76
N PRO A 250 -21.32 14.94 -7.52
CA PRO A 250 -22.17 13.78 -7.36
C PRO A 250 -23.07 13.92 -6.11
N PRO A 251 -24.29 13.34 -6.13
CA PRO A 251 -25.28 13.52 -5.07
C PRO A 251 -24.80 13.09 -3.66
N PHE A 252 -23.84 12.18 -3.56
CA PHE A 252 -23.30 11.72 -2.28
C PHE A 252 -22.32 12.72 -1.65
N ALA A 253 -21.73 13.63 -2.44
CA ALA A 253 -20.71 14.59 -1.99
C ALA A 253 -21.33 15.73 -1.18
N THR A 254 -22.00 15.39 -0.10
CA THR A 254 -22.62 16.32 0.85
C THR A 254 -21.64 16.78 1.92
N GLU A 255 -21.93 17.90 2.56
CA GLU A 255 -21.11 18.38 3.67
C GLU A 255 -21.01 17.36 4.82
N GLN A 256 -22.10 16.67 5.13
CA GLN A 256 -22.11 15.60 6.14
C GLN A 256 -21.17 14.43 5.77
N TRP A 257 -21.13 14.04 4.50
CA TRP A 257 -20.22 13.03 4.02
C TRP A 257 -18.75 13.46 4.20
N TYR A 258 -18.44 14.73 3.86
CA TYR A 258 -17.08 15.26 4.07
C TYR A 258 -16.70 15.33 5.54
N GLN A 259 -17.59 15.77 6.42
CA GLN A 259 -17.34 15.80 7.86
C GLN A 259 -17.06 14.39 8.39
N LYS A 260 -17.84 13.39 7.95
CA LYS A 260 -17.60 11.99 8.31
C LYS A 260 -16.25 11.51 7.82
N LEU A 261 -15.88 11.80 6.57
CA LEU A 261 -14.58 11.47 6.00
C LEU A 261 -13.45 12.08 6.86
N LEU A 262 -13.47 13.38 7.08
CA LEU A 262 -12.41 14.07 7.82
C LEU A 262 -12.29 13.57 9.26
N SER A 263 -13.41 13.22 9.91
CA SER A 263 -13.40 12.66 11.27
C SER A 263 -12.90 11.20 11.32
N SER A 264 -12.96 10.47 10.22
CA SER A 264 -12.48 9.07 10.15
C SER A 264 -10.99 8.93 9.86
N MET A 265 -10.32 10.02 9.44
CA MET A 265 -8.90 9.99 9.09
C MET A 265 -8.01 10.22 10.31
N CYS A 266 -6.97 9.38 10.47
CA CYS A 266 -5.94 9.52 11.51
C CYS A 266 -4.86 10.58 11.19
N VAL A 267 -5.05 11.39 10.13
CA VAL A 267 -4.02 12.31 9.63
C VAL A 267 -3.54 13.35 10.65
N LYS A 268 -4.40 13.80 11.57
CA LYS A 268 -3.98 14.71 12.65
C LYS A 268 -2.95 14.05 13.56
N HIS A 269 -3.20 12.79 13.92
CA HIS A 269 -2.28 12.00 14.72
C HIS A 269 -0.92 11.82 14.01
N ILE A 270 -0.92 11.54 12.70
CA ILE A 270 0.30 11.49 11.88
C ILE A 270 1.05 12.84 11.94
N VAL A 271 0.35 13.95 11.81
CA VAL A 271 0.95 15.29 11.88
C VAL A 271 1.56 15.55 13.25
N ASP A 272 0.88 15.18 14.34
CA ASP A 272 1.38 15.34 15.71
C ASP A 272 2.68 14.56 15.92
N ILE A 273 2.75 13.29 15.47
CA ILE A 273 3.96 12.46 15.52
C ILE A 273 5.09 13.13 14.71
N ILE A 274 4.82 13.51 13.46
CA ILE A 274 5.81 14.15 12.60
C ILE A 274 6.34 15.44 13.23
N GLN A 275 5.48 16.28 13.83
CA GLN A 275 5.89 17.52 14.48
C GLN A 275 6.74 17.30 15.73
N ALA A 276 6.40 16.28 16.53
CA ALA A 276 7.22 15.89 17.67
C ALA A 276 8.63 15.48 17.22
N LEU A 277 8.71 14.59 16.21
CA LEU A 277 9.99 14.13 15.66
C LEU A 277 10.79 15.28 15.02
N LEU A 278 10.15 16.21 14.30
CA LEU A 278 10.82 17.37 13.71
C LEU A 278 11.45 18.29 14.77
N LYS A 279 10.82 18.47 15.93
CA LYS A 279 11.40 19.25 17.03
C LYS A 279 12.69 18.60 17.55
N GLU A 280 12.71 17.28 17.68
CA GLU A 280 13.89 16.55 18.11
C GLU A 280 15.01 16.59 17.05
N THR A 281 14.65 16.44 15.76
CA THR A 281 15.63 16.45 14.66
C THR A 281 16.24 17.83 14.42
N GLN A 282 15.53 18.93 14.70
CA GLN A 282 16.06 20.29 14.57
C GLN A 282 17.29 20.56 15.44
N SER A 283 17.42 19.85 16.56
CA SER A 283 18.58 19.94 17.44
C SER A 283 19.83 19.26 16.86
N ILE A 284 19.64 18.34 15.90
CA ILE A 284 20.69 17.50 15.32
C ILE A 284 21.22 18.10 14.01
N CYS A 285 20.31 18.65 13.19
CA CYS A 285 20.64 19.21 11.87
C CYS A 285 21.01 20.68 11.97
N GLN A 286 22.32 20.98 11.95
CA GLN A 286 22.84 22.36 11.93
C GLN A 286 23.32 22.84 10.55
N GLY A 287 23.02 22.09 9.47
CA GLY A 287 23.21 22.57 8.10
C GLY A 287 24.44 22.06 7.33
N GLU A 288 25.10 21.00 7.78
CA GLU A 288 26.26 20.40 7.09
C GLU A 288 25.91 19.03 6.44
N ALA A 289 26.68 18.62 5.41
CA ALA A 289 26.45 17.37 4.67
C ALA A 289 26.55 16.09 5.54
N GLU A 290 27.26 16.16 6.67
CA GLU A 290 27.35 15.08 7.66
C GLU A 290 26.05 14.87 8.46
N ASP A 291 25.08 15.78 8.36
CA ASP A 291 23.84 15.74 9.13
C ASP A 291 22.89 14.63 8.66
N GLN A 292 22.97 14.16 7.42
CA GLN A 292 22.09 13.10 6.91
C GLN A 292 22.39 11.76 7.57
N ASP A 293 23.66 11.39 7.71
CA ASP A 293 24.05 10.13 8.38
C ASP A 293 23.70 10.18 9.86
N ARG A 294 23.94 11.31 10.53
CA ARG A 294 23.57 11.53 11.94
C ARG A 294 22.05 11.45 12.13
N LEU A 295 21.29 12.04 11.20
CA LEU A 295 19.83 11.96 11.23
C LEU A 295 19.35 10.52 11.08
N MET A 296 19.92 9.77 10.12
CA MET A 296 19.56 8.35 9.94
C MET A 296 19.92 7.50 11.15
N ASP A 297 21.06 7.76 11.81
CA ASP A 297 21.44 7.05 13.05
C ASP A 297 20.53 7.41 14.22
N PHE A 298 20.12 8.67 14.34
CA PHE A 298 19.11 9.09 15.31
C PHE A 298 17.77 8.35 15.05
N LEU A 299 17.29 8.32 13.81
CA LEU A 299 16.02 7.67 13.45
C LEU A 299 16.00 6.16 13.70
N LYS A 300 17.17 5.49 13.77
CA LYS A 300 17.28 4.08 14.18
C LYS A 300 17.09 3.87 15.70
N SER A 301 17.24 4.91 16.49
CA SER A 301 17.13 4.86 17.95
C SER A 301 15.94 5.63 18.51
N VAL A 302 15.17 6.28 17.63
CA VAL A 302 14.05 7.12 18.05
C VAL A 302 12.94 6.27 18.65
N GLU A 303 12.39 6.71 19.76
CA GLU A 303 11.23 6.12 20.40
C GLU A 303 9.96 6.89 20.02
N TYR A 304 8.82 6.23 20.18
CA TYR A 304 7.52 6.88 19.97
C TYR A 304 7.31 7.99 21.01
N PRO A 305 6.88 9.22 20.58
CA PRO A 305 6.67 10.32 21.52
C PRO A 305 5.63 9.98 22.59
N SER A 306 6.04 9.92 23.85
CA SER A 306 5.22 9.44 24.97
C SER A 306 4.00 10.33 25.28
N GLU A 307 4.04 11.59 24.87
CA GLU A 307 2.93 12.55 25.03
C GLU A 307 1.78 12.36 24.04
N ILE A 308 1.99 11.58 22.96
CA ILE A 308 0.97 11.34 21.94
C ILE A 308 0.28 10.00 22.24
N PRO A 309 -1.07 9.99 22.42
CA PRO A 309 -1.79 8.76 22.69
C PRO A 309 -1.78 7.82 21.49
N LEU A 310 -1.63 6.52 21.72
CA LEU A 310 -1.71 5.51 20.67
C LEU A 310 -3.13 5.40 20.12
N VAL A 311 -3.25 5.27 18.80
CA VAL A 311 -4.52 5.02 18.10
C VAL A 311 -4.61 3.54 17.73
N SER A 312 -5.72 2.90 18.07
CA SER A 312 -5.94 1.50 17.73
C SER A 312 -6.53 1.37 16.34
N HIS A 313 -5.84 0.63 15.47
CA HIS A 313 -6.33 0.26 14.15
C HIS A 313 -6.80 -1.19 14.15
N GLN A 314 -8.00 -1.42 13.61
CA GLN A 314 -8.56 -2.76 13.53
C GLN A 314 -8.12 -3.45 12.24
N MET A 315 -7.76 -4.73 12.36
CA MET A 315 -7.53 -5.60 11.20
C MET A 315 -8.81 -5.69 10.36
N ARG A 316 -8.68 -5.47 9.05
CA ARG A 316 -9.78 -5.56 8.10
C ARG A 316 -9.87 -6.97 7.55
N LYS A 317 -10.95 -7.67 7.89
CA LYS A 317 -11.20 -9.03 7.41
C LYS A 317 -11.91 -9.00 6.06
N TYR A 318 -11.64 -10.00 5.25
CA TYR A 318 -12.38 -10.23 4.02
C TYR A 318 -13.74 -10.81 4.34
N GLU A 319 -14.82 -10.07 4.06
CA GLU A 319 -16.18 -10.57 4.20
C GLU A 319 -16.55 -11.41 2.98
N HIS A 320 -16.71 -12.72 3.19
CA HIS A 320 -17.15 -13.66 2.18
C HIS A 320 -18.63 -13.42 1.82
N GLY A 321 -18.89 -12.57 0.84
CA GLY A 321 -20.22 -12.54 0.20
C GLY A 321 -20.39 -13.72 -0.74
N LEU A 322 -21.59 -14.33 -0.77
CA LEU A 322 -21.97 -15.39 -1.74
C LEU A 322 -21.69 -15.00 -3.21
N GLN A 323 -21.61 -13.71 -3.50
CA GLN A 323 -21.24 -13.18 -4.83
C GLN A 323 -19.77 -13.42 -5.18
N SER A 324 -18.84 -13.44 -4.21
CA SER A 324 -17.42 -13.70 -4.51
C SER A 324 -17.15 -15.13 -4.96
N ALA A 325 -17.90 -16.11 -4.50
CA ALA A 325 -17.77 -17.50 -4.95
C ALA A 325 -18.19 -17.69 -6.41
N GLN A 326 -19.14 -16.91 -6.91
CA GLN A 326 -19.61 -17.00 -8.31
C GLN A 326 -18.58 -16.49 -9.32
N TRP A 327 -17.72 -15.55 -8.95
CA TRP A 327 -16.66 -15.03 -9.83
C TRP A 327 -15.47 -15.98 -10.00
N VAL A 328 -15.25 -16.86 -9.03
CA VAL A 328 -14.14 -17.82 -9.04
C VAL A 328 -14.45 -19.00 -9.98
N VAL A 329 -15.74 -19.33 -10.15
CA VAL A 329 -16.21 -20.51 -10.92
C VAL A 329 -16.59 -20.16 -12.36
N ALA A 330 -16.85 -18.89 -12.69
CA ALA A 330 -17.15 -18.40 -14.04
C ALA A 330 -15.86 -18.05 -14.80
#